data_60e6c95bbfcee0f2d90d60108c480be3
#
_entry.id   60e6c95bbfcee0f2d90d60108c480be3
#
_cell.length_a   1.000
_cell.length_b   1.000
_cell.length_c   1.000
_cell.angle_alpha   90.00
_cell.angle_beta   90.00
_cell.angle_gamma   90.00
#
_symmetry.space_group_name_H-M   'P 1'
#
loop_
_entity.id
_entity.type
_entity.pdbx_description
1 polymer ?
#
loop_
_entity_poly.entity_id
_entity_poly.type
_entity_poly.pdbx_seq_one_letter_code
_entity_poly.pdbx_strand_id
1 'polypeptide(L)'
;MKTFTVEEKVFDRVPDYCLGVVIAEGINNRGAQPIVTAMLDGSVREFAERFVGQDVREIPNIKAYREAFRSLDMNPNKFMCSIEALTKRVQKGNPLPHINPIVDLGNALSVKYQLALGAHDIDRMEPEGLAVRFSMEQDSFLPMGEAQPEVMPAGELVYVSGHTVKTRRWLWRQSDDGKITEETANVFFPIDGFASVNRDTVLSARDELAETLKTVFGCRVKTAYIDRAHMSISLI
;
A
#
# COMPACT_ATOMS: atom_id res chain seq x y z
N MET A 1 11.14 17.07 10.79
CA MET A 1 11.05 15.60 10.93
C MET A 1 9.71 15.18 10.37
N LYS A 2 9.69 14.41 9.28
CA LYS A 2 8.45 13.92 8.67
C LYS A 2 7.83 12.81 9.52
N THR A 3 6.51 12.78 9.63
CA THR A 3 5.78 11.83 10.45
C THR A 3 4.73 11.11 9.61
N PHE A 4 4.48 9.84 9.89
CA PHE A 4 3.28 9.15 9.45
C PHE A 4 2.28 9.12 10.59
N THR A 5 1.01 9.42 10.28
CA THR A 5 -0.07 9.45 11.28
C THR A 5 -1.36 8.86 10.71
N VAL A 6 -2.06 8.08 11.50
CA VAL A 6 -3.45 7.71 11.25
C VAL A 6 -4.32 8.54 12.21
N GLU A 7 -5.24 9.35 11.69
CA GLU A 7 -6.13 10.15 12.53
C GLU A 7 -7.10 9.27 13.33
N GLU A 8 -7.42 9.67 14.55
CA GLU A 8 -8.31 8.93 15.45
C GLU A 8 -9.67 8.61 14.82
N LYS A 9 -10.23 9.55 14.06
CA LYS A 9 -11.50 9.38 13.32
C LYS A 9 -11.50 8.19 12.36
N VAL A 10 -10.32 7.75 11.88
CA VAL A 10 -10.21 6.56 11.04
C VAL A 10 -10.55 5.32 11.85
N PHE A 11 -10.03 5.21 13.07
CA PHE A 11 -10.33 4.11 13.98
C PHE A 11 -11.78 4.13 14.51
N ASP A 12 -12.45 5.28 14.49
CA ASP A 12 -13.89 5.36 14.81
C ASP A 12 -14.75 4.71 13.72
N ARG A 13 -14.31 4.77 12.45
CA ARG A 13 -15.01 4.18 11.30
C ARG A 13 -14.53 2.77 10.96
N VAL A 14 -13.27 2.46 11.24
CA VAL A 14 -12.63 1.14 11.03
C VAL A 14 -11.88 0.75 12.32
N PRO A 15 -12.61 0.32 13.38
CA PRO A 15 -12.03 0.13 14.71
C PRO A 15 -10.90 -0.90 14.77
N ASP A 16 -10.94 -1.88 13.87
CA ASP A 16 -9.98 -2.99 13.79
C ASP A 16 -8.79 -2.71 12.85
N TYR A 17 -8.69 -1.49 12.29
CA TYR A 17 -7.62 -1.11 11.39
C TYR A 17 -6.26 -1.19 12.04
N CYS A 18 -5.30 -1.78 11.33
CA CYS A 18 -3.90 -1.82 11.72
C CYS A 18 -2.98 -1.75 10.49
N LEU A 19 -1.72 -1.38 10.71
CA LEU A 19 -0.70 -1.40 9.67
C LEU A 19 0.60 -2.02 10.18
N GLY A 20 1.19 -2.86 9.34
CA GLY A 20 2.63 -3.08 9.36
C GLY A 20 3.31 -1.94 8.59
N VAL A 21 4.39 -1.41 9.14
CA VAL A 21 5.13 -0.30 8.52
C VAL A 21 6.58 -0.70 8.31
N VAL A 22 7.08 -0.43 7.09
CA VAL A 22 8.51 -0.50 6.79
C VAL A 22 8.96 0.86 6.23
N ILE A 23 10.03 1.40 6.77
CA ILE A 23 10.69 2.61 6.28
C ILE A 23 12.08 2.18 5.81
N ALA A 24 12.40 2.46 4.54
CA ALA A 24 13.69 2.13 3.95
C ALA A 24 14.37 3.38 3.42
N GLU A 25 15.65 3.53 3.74
CA GLU A 25 16.45 4.69 3.38
C GLU A 25 17.70 4.28 2.60
N GLY A 26 18.00 5.01 1.54
CA GLY A 26 19.19 4.79 0.72
C GLY A 26 19.05 3.63 -0.26
N ILE A 27 17.85 3.40 -0.77
CA ILE A 27 17.57 2.37 -1.77
C ILE A 27 18.18 2.78 -3.12
N ASN A 28 18.82 1.83 -3.81
CA ASN A 28 19.09 1.96 -5.24
C ASN A 28 17.99 1.23 -6.03
N ASN A 29 17.03 2.01 -6.57
CA ASN A 29 15.88 1.50 -7.31
C ASN A 29 16.11 1.44 -8.83
N ARG A 30 17.37 1.52 -9.28
CA ARG A 30 17.72 1.51 -10.71
C ARG A 30 18.06 0.13 -11.22
N GLY A 31 17.71 -0.11 -12.48
CA GLY A 31 18.03 -1.35 -13.19
C GLY A 31 17.20 -2.54 -12.75
N ALA A 32 17.56 -3.71 -13.25
CA ALA A 32 16.89 -4.97 -12.91
C ALA A 32 17.43 -5.55 -11.60
N GLN A 33 16.52 -6.12 -10.79
CA GLN A 33 16.88 -6.87 -9.58
C GLN A 33 16.38 -8.32 -9.74
N PRO A 34 17.23 -9.26 -10.20
CA PRO A 34 16.78 -10.62 -10.56
C PRO A 34 16.08 -11.37 -9.43
N ILE A 35 16.51 -11.16 -8.18
CA ILE A 35 15.88 -11.79 -7.02
C ILE A 35 14.42 -11.30 -6.88
N VAL A 36 14.19 -10.00 -7.00
CA VAL A 36 12.86 -9.42 -6.89
C VAL A 36 11.97 -9.83 -8.07
N THR A 37 12.53 -9.85 -9.28
CA THR A 37 11.84 -10.38 -10.46
C THR A 37 11.35 -11.81 -10.21
N ALA A 38 12.23 -12.69 -9.74
CA ALA A 38 11.87 -14.07 -9.42
C ALA A 38 10.83 -14.18 -8.28
N MET A 39 10.88 -13.28 -7.29
CA MET A 39 9.87 -13.22 -6.23
C MET A 39 8.49 -12.85 -6.78
N LEU A 40 8.39 -11.86 -7.67
CA LEU A 40 7.11 -11.48 -8.28
C LEU A 40 6.54 -12.61 -9.13
N ASP A 41 7.33 -13.18 -10.01
CA ASP A 41 6.91 -14.30 -10.87
C ASP A 41 6.49 -15.52 -10.05
N GLY A 42 7.24 -15.83 -8.98
CA GLY A 42 6.94 -16.91 -8.05
C GLY A 42 5.60 -16.67 -7.33
N SER A 43 5.40 -15.48 -6.76
CA SER A 43 4.15 -15.13 -6.05
C SER A 43 2.93 -15.17 -6.97
N VAL A 44 3.08 -14.70 -8.22
CA VAL A 44 2.01 -14.76 -9.23
C VAL A 44 1.64 -16.19 -9.57
N ARG A 45 2.64 -17.06 -9.82
CA ARG A 45 2.43 -18.48 -10.11
C ARG A 45 1.78 -19.21 -8.95
N GLU A 46 2.32 -19.08 -7.74
CA GLU A 46 1.77 -19.71 -6.53
C GLU A 46 0.34 -19.27 -6.24
N PHE A 47 0.04 -17.98 -6.43
CA PHE A 47 -1.33 -17.48 -6.29
C PHE A 47 -2.26 -18.09 -7.33
N ALA A 48 -1.85 -18.13 -8.60
CA ALA A 48 -2.64 -18.70 -9.68
C ALA A 48 -2.96 -20.20 -9.44
N GLU A 49 -1.98 -20.96 -8.96
CA GLU A 49 -2.15 -22.38 -8.64
C GLU A 49 -3.06 -22.59 -7.42
N ARG A 50 -2.83 -21.82 -6.35
CA ARG A 50 -3.55 -21.97 -5.07
C ARG A 50 -5.02 -21.60 -5.16
N PHE A 51 -5.39 -20.61 -5.94
CA PHE A 51 -6.73 -20.05 -6.01
C PHE A 51 -7.44 -20.32 -7.35
N VAL A 52 -7.07 -21.41 -8.04
CA VAL A 52 -7.76 -21.86 -9.26
C VAL A 52 -9.27 -22.03 -8.99
N GLY A 53 -10.10 -21.37 -9.81
CA GLY A 53 -11.56 -21.49 -9.74
C GLY A 53 -12.23 -20.82 -8.53
N GLN A 54 -11.45 -20.26 -7.61
CA GLN A 54 -11.98 -19.55 -6.45
C GLN A 54 -12.24 -18.08 -6.80
N ASP A 55 -13.38 -17.54 -6.38
CA ASP A 55 -13.62 -16.10 -6.48
C ASP A 55 -12.68 -15.34 -5.55
N VAL A 56 -11.84 -14.46 -6.09
CA VAL A 56 -10.89 -13.64 -5.29
C VAL A 56 -11.60 -12.84 -4.20
N ARG A 57 -12.87 -12.48 -4.40
CA ARG A 57 -13.67 -11.71 -3.42
C ARG A 57 -13.98 -12.49 -2.15
N GLU A 58 -13.87 -13.81 -2.18
CA GLU A 58 -14.08 -14.69 -1.04
C GLU A 58 -12.79 -15.06 -0.30
N ILE A 59 -11.61 -14.65 -0.82
CA ILE A 59 -10.34 -14.78 -0.08
C ILE A 59 -10.44 -13.95 1.21
N PRO A 60 -10.17 -14.52 2.40
CA PRO A 60 -10.47 -13.88 3.68
C PRO A 60 -9.93 -12.45 3.81
N ASN A 61 -8.66 -12.22 3.45
CA ASN A 61 -8.07 -10.88 3.51
C ASN A 61 -8.76 -9.90 2.56
N ILE A 62 -9.04 -10.31 1.32
CA ILE A 62 -9.73 -9.46 0.33
C ILE A 62 -11.16 -9.16 0.77
N LYS A 63 -11.84 -10.15 1.33
CA LYS A 63 -13.20 -10.00 1.88
C LYS A 63 -13.23 -8.94 2.99
N ALA A 64 -12.24 -8.95 3.88
CA ALA A 64 -12.13 -7.96 4.96
C ALA A 64 -12.00 -6.52 4.42
N TYR A 65 -11.17 -6.28 3.40
CA TYR A 65 -11.11 -4.96 2.75
C TYR A 65 -12.43 -4.55 2.11
N ARG A 66 -13.14 -5.49 1.47
CA ARG A 66 -14.45 -5.21 0.87
C ARG A 66 -15.49 -4.84 1.91
N GLU A 67 -15.47 -5.47 3.09
CA GLU A 67 -16.35 -5.16 4.22
C GLU A 67 -16.01 -3.77 4.79
N ALA A 68 -14.74 -3.46 4.99
CA ALA A 68 -14.28 -2.13 5.41
C ALA A 68 -14.65 -1.04 4.39
N PHE A 69 -14.57 -1.31 3.08
CA PHE A 69 -15.03 -0.35 2.06
C PHE A 69 -16.53 -0.06 2.21
N ARG A 70 -17.36 -1.08 2.47
CA ARG A 70 -18.80 -0.88 2.70
C ARG A 70 -19.08 -0.05 3.97
N SER A 71 -18.33 -0.28 5.07
CA SER A 71 -18.47 0.51 6.30
C SER A 71 -18.05 1.98 6.12
N LEU A 72 -17.26 2.27 5.09
CA LEU A 72 -16.84 3.60 4.68
C LEU A 72 -17.73 4.20 3.56
N ASP A 73 -18.91 3.63 3.33
CA ASP A 73 -19.86 4.03 2.28
C ASP A 73 -19.28 3.96 0.85
N MET A 74 -18.24 3.13 0.65
CA MET A 74 -17.64 2.88 -0.65
C MET A 74 -18.15 1.57 -1.25
N ASN A 75 -18.54 1.62 -2.53
CA ASN A 75 -18.95 0.43 -3.25
C ASN A 75 -17.73 -0.37 -3.74
N PRO A 76 -17.39 -1.55 -3.15
CA PRO A 76 -16.21 -2.32 -3.52
C PRO A 76 -16.30 -2.98 -4.90
N ASN A 77 -17.47 -2.98 -5.55
CA ASN A 77 -17.60 -3.43 -6.93
C ASN A 77 -17.18 -2.34 -7.93
N LYS A 78 -17.30 -1.07 -7.53
CA LYS A 78 -16.86 0.09 -8.33
C LYS A 78 -15.41 0.47 -8.03
N PHE A 79 -15.01 0.37 -6.75
CA PHE A 79 -13.70 0.74 -6.25
C PHE A 79 -13.05 -0.47 -5.58
N MET A 80 -12.25 -1.22 -6.32
CA MET A 80 -11.52 -2.37 -5.76
C MET A 80 -10.27 -1.90 -5.04
N CYS A 81 -9.94 -2.51 -3.90
CA CYS A 81 -8.62 -2.31 -3.30
C CYS A 81 -7.50 -2.86 -4.21
N SER A 82 -6.28 -2.40 -4.02
CA SER A 82 -5.13 -2.74 -4.87
C SER A 82 -4.93 -4.24 -5.01
N ILE A 83 -4.96 -5.00 -3.92
CA ILE A 83 -4.74 -6.45 -3.96
C ILE A 83 -5.87 -7.19 -4.68
N GLU A 84 -7.13 -6.78 -4.55
CA GLU A 84 -8.21 -7.36 -5.33
C GLU A 84 -8.01 -7.14 -6.84
N ALA A 85 -7.53 -5.95 -7.22
CA ALA A 85 -7.24 -5.64 -8.62
C ALA A 85 -6.08 -6.48 -9.18
N LEU A 86 -4.97 -6.59 -8.42
CA LEU A 86 -3.82 -7.42 -8.80
C LEU A 86 -4.20 -8.90 -8.96
N THR A 87 -4.89 -9.46 -7.97
CA THR A 87 -5.25 -10.89 -7.97
C THR A 87 -6.29 -11.24 -9.03
N LYS A 88 -7.25 -10.36 -9.31
CA LYS A 88 -8.17 -10.52 -10.46
C LYS A 88 -7.44 -10.51 -11.80
N ARG A 89 -6.38 -9.69 -11.93
CA ARG A 89 -5.56 -9.68 -13.14
C ARG A 89 -4.83 -11.01 -13.32
N VAL A 90 -4.24 -11.54 -12.25
CA VAL A 90 -3.56 -12.86 -12.24
C VAL A 90 -4.55 -13.98 -12.59
N GLN A 91 -5.73 -14.02 -11.98
CA GLN A 91 -6.73 -15.05 -12.28
C GLN A 91 -7.21 -15.05 -13.74
N LYS A 92 -7.19 -13.91 -14.41
CA LYS A 92 -7.51 -13.79 -15.84
C LYS A 92 -6.37 -14.26 -16.76
N GLY A 93 -5.27 -14.76 -16.20
CA GLY A 93 -4.08 -15.16 -16.96
C GLY A 93 -3.26 -13.98 -17.47
N ASN A 94 -3.50 -12.76 -16.99
CA ASN A 94 -2.72 -11.59 -17.39
C ASN A 94 -1.52 -11.42 -16.46
N PRO A 95 -0.28 -11.32 -16.97
CA PRO A 95 0.90 -11.11 -16.14
C PRO A 95 0.85 -9.75 -15.43
N LEU A 96 1.48 -9.67 -14.26
CA LEU A 96 1.80 -8.38 -13.66
C LEU A 96 3.03 -7.81 -14.37
N PRO A 97 3.00 -6.53 -14.78
CA PRO A 97 4.16 -5.92 -15.42
C PRO A 97 5.28 -5.71 -14.41
N HIS A 98 6.52 -5.88 -14.85
CA HIS A 98 7.69 -5.39 -14.12
C HIS A 98 7.81 -3.88 -14.35
N ILE A 99 7.89 -3.11 -13.27
CA ILE A 99 7.90 -1.64 -13.32
C ILE A 99 9.28 -1.11 -12.87
N ASN A 100 9.63 -1.38 -11.64
CA ASN A 100 10.95 -1.15 -11.05
C ASN A 100 11.10 -2.06 -9.81
N PRO A 101 12.32 -2.30 -9.30
CA PRO A 101 12.54 -3.27 -8.23
C PRO A 101 11.67 -3.06 -6.99
N ILE A 102 11.43 -1.82 -6.58
CA ILE A 102 10.64 -1.52 -5.37
C ILE A 102 9.15 -1.79 -5.58
N VAL A 103 8.60 -1.40 -6.72
CA VAL A 103 7.19 -1.69 -7.05
C VAL A 103 6.98 -3.19 -7.23
N ASP A 104 7.93 -3.87 -7.88
CA ASP A 104 7.88 -5.32 -8.09
C ASP A 104 7.94 -6.08 -6.76
N LEU A 105 8.81 -5.66 -5.82
CA LEU A 105 8.86 -6.23 -4.48
C LEU A 105 7.55 -6.03 -3.72
N GLY A 106 6.99 -4.82 -3.76
CA GLY A 106 5.68 -4.51 -3.16
C GLY A 106 4.57 -5.39 -3.74
N ASN A 107 4.51 -5.53 -5.06
CA ASN A 107 3.54 -6.39 -5.74
C ASN A 107 3.74 -7.87 -5.41
N ALA A 108 4.98 -8.35 -5.35
CA ALA A 108 5.30 -9.74 -5.00
C ALA A 108 4.75 -10.10 -3.61
N LEU A 109 5.04 -9.28 -2.60
CA LEU A 109 4.59 -9.52 -1.23
C LEU A 109 3.07 -9.28 -1.08
N SER A 110 2.52 -8.28 -1.78
CA SER A 110 1.08 -8.04 -1.82
C SER A 110 0.33 -9.29 -2.31
N VAL A 111 0.76 -9.89 -3.42
CA VAL A 111 0.16 -11.11 -3.98
C VAL A 111 0.39 -12.31 -3.07
N LYS A 112 1.61 -12.50 -2.55
CA LYS A 112 1.98 -13.63 -1.67
C LYS A 112 1.12 -13.67 -0.41
N TYR A 113 0.92 -12.53 0.24
CA TYR A 113 0.18 -12.42 1.50
C TYR A 113 -1.30 -12.05 1.35
N GLN A 114 -1.76 -11.73 0.14
CA GLN A 114 -3.09 -11.18 -0.18
C GLN A 114 -3.41 -9.94 0.67
N LEU A 115 -2.43 -9.05 0.83
CA LEU A 115 -2.56 -7.80 1.58
C LEU A 115 -2.40 -6.58 0.67
N ALA A 116 -3.11 -5.50 1.00
CA ALA A 116 -2.86 -4.21 0.39
C ALA A 116 -1.54 -3.65 0.93
N LEU A 117 -0.54 -3.56 0.07
CA LEU A 117 0.78 -3.03 0.36
C LEU A 117 1.04 -1.85 -0.58
N GLY A 118 1.29 -0.69 0.00
CA GLY A 118 1.63 0.54 -0.71
C GLY A 118 3.13 0.85 -0.66
N ALA A 119 3.55 1.78 -1.50
CA ALA A 119 4.88 2.39 -1.46
C ALA A 119 4.77 3.87 -1.76
N HIS A 120 5.34 4.71 -0.92
CA HIS A 120 5.32 6.17 -1.05
C HIS A 120 6.73 6.73 -0.94
N ASP A 121 7.09 7.59 -1.88
CA ASP A 121 8.37 8.32 -1.88
C ASP A 121 8.37 9.36 -0.75
N ILE A 122 9.23 9.16 0.27
CA ILE A 122 9.30 10.04 1.44
C ILE A 122 9.83 11.42 1.05
N ASP A 123 10.72 11.50 0.07
CA ASP A 123 11.34 12.74 -0.33
C ASP A 123 10.35 13.70 -1.02
N ARG A 124 9.28 13.12 -1.59
CA ARG A 124 8.17 13.84 -2.22
C ARG A 124 6.99 14.14 -1.30
N MET A 125 7.13 13.92 0.00
CA MET A 125 6.14 14.33 1.00
C MET A 125 6.41 15.76 1.46
N GLU A 126 5.33 16.45 1.82
CA GLU A 126 5.41 17.74 2.52
C GLU A 126 6.13 17.60 3.87
N PRO A 127 6.58 18.71 4.50
CA PRO A 127 7.33 18.67 5.75
C PRO A 127 6.64 17.92 6.91
N GLU A 128 5.31 17.92 6.94
CA GLU A 128 4.50 17.20 7.92
C GLU A 128 4.58 15.69 7.77
N GLY A 129 4.86 15.22 6.55
CA GLY A 129 4.92 13.80 6.20
C GLY A 129 3.63 13.29 5.57
N LEU A 130 3.14 12.13 6.00
CA LEU A 130 1.99 11.44 5.41
C LEU A 130 0.93 11.14 6.47
N ALA A 131 -0.34 11.31 6.14
CA ALA A 131 -1.44 10.96 7.01
C ALA A 131 -2.45 10.05 6.32
N VAL A 132 -3.09 9.17 7.11
CA VAL A 132 -4.37 8.53 6.76
C VAL A 132 -5.47 9.30 7.47
N ARG A 133 -6.32 9.96 6.70
CA ARG A 133 -7.43 10.77 7.20
C ARG A 133 -8.57 10.87 6.19
N PHE A 134 -9.67 11.45 6.61
CA PHE A 134 -10.73 11.84 5.69
C PHE A 134 -10.34 13.12 4.92
N SER A 135 -10.60 13.12 3.62
CA SER A 135 -10.32 14.25 2.72
C SER A 135 -11.10 15.51 3.10
N MET A 136 -10.53 16.67 2.75
CA MET A 136 -11.09 18.01 2.93
C MET A 136 -11.32 18.67 1.56
N GLU A 137 -12.13 19.73 1.51
CA GLU A 137 -12.47 20.43 0.26
C GLU A 137 -11.25 21.00 -0.49
N GLN A 138 -10.18 21.35 0.24
CA GLN A 138 -8.95 21.88 -0.33
C GLN A 138 -7.98 20.80 -0.82
N ASP A 139 -8.29 19.51 -0.60
CA ASP A 139 -7.42 18.43 -1.05
C ASP A 139 -7.53 18.23 -2.56
N SER A 140 -6.43 17.84 -3.16
CA SER A 140 -6.34 17.54 -4.59
C SER A 140 -5.70 16.18 -4.84
N PHE A 141 -6.04 15.56 -5.96
CA PHE A 141 -5.53 14.28 -6.38
C PHE A 141 -5.08 14.36 -7.85
N LEU A 142 -3.84 13.99 -8.14
CA LEU A 142 -3.33 13.90 -9.50
C LEU A 142 -3.46 12.44 -9.99
N PRO A 143 -4.43 12.12 -10.87
CA PRO A 143 -4.53 10.78 -11.42
C PRO A 143 -3.29 10.38 -12.19
N MET A 144 -2.93 9.09 -12.16
CA MET A 144 -1.77 8.55 -12.87
C MET A 144 -1.87 8.84 -14.37
N GLY A 145 -0.84 9.51 -14.91
CA GLY A 145 -0.76 9.88 -16.33
C GLY A 145 -1.54 11.14 -16.74
N GLU A 146 -2.22 11.81 -15.80
CA GLU A 146 -2.91 13.07 -16.06
C GLU A 146 -1.99 14.28 -15.76
N ALA A 147 -2.22 15.39 -16.46
CA ALA A 147 -1.41 16.61 -16.28
C ALA A 147 -2.00 17.58 -15.25
N GLN A 148 -3.28 17.42 -14.89
CA GLN A 148 -3.98 18.34 -14.00
C GLN A 148 -4.59 17.59 -12.81
N PRO A 149 -4.47 18.13 -11.59
CA PRO A 149 -5.09 17.54 -10.41
C PRO A 149 -6.61 17.75 -10.43
N GLU A 150 -7.31 16.77 -9.85
CA GLU A 150 -8.74 16.86 -9.53
C GLU A 150 -8.91 17.39 -8.10
N VAL A 151 -9.91 18.26 -7.90
CA VAL A 151 -10.37 18.64 -6.55
C VAL A 151 -11.10 17.45 -5.93
N MET A 152 -10.76 17.14 -4.67
CA MET A 152 -11.35 16.02 -3.96
C MET A 152 -12.67 16.40 -3.26
N PRO A 153 -13.70 15.54 -3.29
CA PRO A 153 -14.81 15.69 -2.37
C PRO A 153 -14.33 15.47 -0.92
N ALA A 154 -14.86 16.23 0.03
CA ALA A 154 -14.59 15.99 1.45
C ALA A 154 -15.19 14.65 1.92
N GLY A 155 -14.56 14.03 2.94
CA GLY A 155 -15.08 12.83 3.60
C GLY A 155 -14.65 11.50 2.99
N GLU A 156 -13.80 11.49 1.97
CA GLU A 156 -13.22 10.26 1.41
C GLU A 156 -11.98 9.85 2.22
N LEU A 157 -11.86 8.60 2.64
CA LEU A 157 -10.64 8.12 3.33
C LEU A 157 -9.47 8.08 2.35
N VAL A 158 -8.33 8.70 2.71
CA VAL A 158 -7.17 8.89 1.83
C VAL A 158 -5.84 8.76 2.57
N TYR A 159 -4.79 8.44 1.82
CA TYR A 159 -3.42 8.77 2.20
C TYR A 159 -3.09 10.16 1.63
N VAL A 160 -2.63 11.07 2.44
CA VAL A 160 -2.42 12.47 2.05
C VAL A 160 -1.17 13.06 2.69
N SER A 161 -0.46 13.89 1.93
CA SER A 161 0.67 14.69 2.40
C SER A 161 0.30 16.18 2.22
N GLY A 162 0.20 16.93 3.32
CA GLY A 162 -0.40 18.26 3.28
C GLY A 162 -1.83 18.21 2.73
N HIS A 163 -2.04 18.79 1.54
CA HIS A 163 -3.30 18.76 0.79
C HIS A 163 -3.22 17.94 -0.51
N THR A 164 -2.11 17.24 -0.73
CA THR A 164 -1.93 16.38 -1.90
C THR A 164 -2.23 14.93 -1.55
N VAL A 165 -3.32 14.41 -2.10
CA VAL A 165 -3.74 13.00 -1.90
C VAL A 165 -2.77 12.08 -2.64
N LYS A 166 -2.13 11.18 -1.91
CA LYS A 166 -1.17 10.18 -2.44
C LYS A 166 -1.86 8.87 -2.81
N THR A 167 -2.92 8.49 -2.08
CA THR A 167 -3.76 7.35 -2.45
C THR A 167 -5.22 7.66 -2.16
N ARG A 168 -6.04 7.61 -3.21
CA ARG A 168 -7.46 7.92 -3.18
C ARG A 168 -8.28 6.69 -2.75
N ARG A 169 -9.39 6.93 -2.04
CA ARG A 169 -10.27 5.89 -1.49
C ARG A 169 -9.49 4.83 -0.75
N TRP A 170 -8.66 5.31 0.17
CA TRP A 170 -7.80 4.52 1.04
C TRP A 170 -6.83 3.62 0.25
N LEU A 171 -7.31 2.53 -0.39
CA LEU A 171 -6.49 1.49 -1.03
C LEU A 171 -6.80 1.32 -2.52
N TRP A 172 -7.48 2.31 -3.15
CA TRP A 172 -7.97 2.11 -4.52
C TRP A 172 -6.97 2.55 -5.59
N ARG A 173 -6.53 3.80 -5.57
CA ARG A 173 -5.72 4.35 -6.66
C ARG A 173 -4.66 5.32 -6.16
N GLN A 174 -3.41 5.06 -6.52
CA GLN A 174 -2.29 5.94 -6.21
C GLN A 174 -2.25 7.15 -7.14
N SER A 175 -1.77 8.28 -6.62
CA SER A 175 -1.50 9.50 -7.36
C SER A 175 -0.24 9.37 -8.22
N ASP A 176 -0.17 10.14 -9.30
CA ASP A 176 1.08 10.33 -10.05
C ASP A 176 2.11 11.08 -9.22
N ASP A 177 1.67 12.00 -8.36
CA ASP A 177 2.54 12.69 -7.41
C ASP A 177 2.96 11.77 -6.25
N GLY A 178 4.27 11.61 -6.09
CA GLY A 178 4.86 10.71 -5.09
C GLY A 178 4.89 9.22 -5.46
N LYS A 179 4.65 8.89 -6.74
CA LYS A 179 4.88 7.54 -7.26
C LYS A 179 6.36 7.15 -7.12
N ILE A 180 6.59 5.86 -6.97
CA ILE A 180 7.95 5.30 -6.95
C ILE A 180 8.55 5.34 -8.36
N THR A 181 9.73 5.95 -8.47
CA THR A 181 10.51 6.04 -9.70
C THR A 181 11.91 5.44 -9.49
N GLU A 182 12.70 5.38 -10.55
CA GLU A 182 14.11 4.91 -10.46
C GLU A 182 15.00 5.82 -9.59
N GLU A 183 14.60 7.08 -9.39
CA GLU A 183 15.29 8.05 -8.53
C GLU A 183 14.89 7.95 -7.06
N THR A 184 13.81 7.24 -6.74
CA THR A 184 13.32 7.11 -5.37
C THR A 184 14.32 6.36 -4.51
N ALA A 185 14.79 7.00 -3.42
CA ALA A 185 15.76 6.44 -2.50
C ALA A 185 15.24 6.18 -1.09
N ASN A 186 14.21 6.92 -0.67
CA ASN A 186 13.62 6.79 0.67
C ASN A 186 12.14 6.46 0.55
N VAL A 187 11.73 5.30 1.08
CA VAL A 187 10.38 4.76 0.84
C VAL A 187 9.70 4.39 2.15
N PHE A 188 8.44 4.80 2.27
CA PHE A 188 7.50 4.36 3.27
C PHE A 188 6.56 3.29 2.68
N PHE A 189 6.52 2.13 3.31
CA PHE A 189 5.67 1.02 2.90
C PHE A 189 4.62 0.76 3.98
N PRO A 190 3.36 1.17 3.78
CA PRO A 190 2.24 0.71 4.58
C PRO A 190 1.77 -0.66 4.09
N ILE A 191 1.50 -1.55 5.04
CA ILE A 191 0.84 -2.84 4.83
C ILE A 191 -0.44 -2.79 5.62
N ASP A 192 -1.53 -2.50 4.95
CA ASP A 192 -2.83 -2.30 5.57
C ASP A 192 -3.45 -3.63 6.00
N GLY A 193 -4.10 -3.66 7.14
CA GLY A 193 -4.73 -4.86 7.65
C GLY A 193 -5.76 -4.60 8.74
N PHE A 194 -6.19 -5.70 9.38
CA PHE A 194 -7.20 -5.72 10.42
C PHE A 194 -6.72 -6.60 11.56
N ALA A 195 -6.68 -6.05 12.78
CA ALA A 195 -6.05 -6.70 13.93
C ALA A 195 -6.69 -8.06 14.28
N SER A 196 -8.01 -8.19 14.16
CA SER A 196 -8.73 -9.44 14.44
C SER A 196 -8.71 -10.44 13.29
N VAL A 197 -8.37 -10.01 12.06
CA VAL A 197 -8.48 -10.86 10.86
C VAL A 197 -7.10 -11.36 10.40
N ASN A 198 -6.12 -10.47 10.28
CA ASN A 198 -4.87 -10.78 9.58
C ASN A 198 -3.62 -10.13 10.17
N ARG A 199 -3.64 -9.75 11.45
CA ARG A 199 -2.50 -9.14 12.13
C ARG A 199 -1.19 -9.90 11.92
N ASP A 200 -1.18 -11.20 12.15
CA ASP A 200 0.03 -12.01 12.05
C ASP A 200 0.53 -12.10 10.60
N THR A 201 -0.38 -12.09 9.63
CA THR A 201 -0.03 -12.02 8.20
C THR A 201 0.59 -10.66 7.86
N VAL A 202 0.06 -9.56 8.41
CA VAL A 202 0.61 -8.20 8.25
C VAL A 202 2.03 -8.13 8.83
N LEU A 203 2.23 -8.67 10.02
CA LEU A 203 3.56 -8.70 10.66
C LEU A 203 4.55 -9.56 9.88
N SER A 204 4.13 -10.72 9.39
CA SER A 204 4.98 -11.60 8.56
C SER A 204 5.38 -10.92 7.23
N ALA A 205 4.43 -10.25 6.57
CA ALA A 205 4.72 -9.50 5.35
C ALA A 205 5.67 -8.32 5.59
N ARG A 206 5.49 -7.60 6.71
CA ARG A 206 6.37 -6.52 7.16
C ARG A 206 7.80 -7.01 7.36
N ASP A 207 7.95 -8.12 8.07
CA ASP A 207 9.26 -8.63 8.45
C ASP A 207 10.00 -9.21 7.22
N GLU A 208 9.29 -9.90 6.32
CA GLU A 208 9.88 -10.37 5.04
C GLU A 208 10.27 -9.19 4.14
N LEU A 209 9.43 -8.14 4.03
CA LEU A 209 9.77 -6.93 3.29
C LEU A 209 11.04 -6.28 3.87
N ALA A 210 11.10 -6.11 5.19
CA ALA A 210 12.24 -5.50 5.87
C ALA A 210 13.53 -6.29 5.66
N GLU A 211 13.47 -7.62 5.73
CA GLU A 211 14.63 -8.49 5.51
C GLU A 211 15.09 -8.46 4.05
N THR A 212 14.15 -8.50 3.10
CA THR A 212 14.48 -8.39 1.66
C THR A 212 15.13 -7.05 1.34
N LEU A 213 14.61 -5.95 1.88
CA LEU A 213 15.21 -4.62 1.68
C LEU A 213 16.64 -4.54 2.22
N LYS A 214 16.92 -5.14 3.38
CA LYS A 214 18.28 -5.19 3.94
C LYS A 214 19.22 -6.07 3.09
N THR A 215 18.78 -7.27 2.75
CA THR A 215 19.66 -8.28 2.11
C THR A 215 19.86 -8.05 0.62
N VAL A 216 18.83 -7.61 -0.10
CA VAL A 216 18.87 -7.43 -1.55
C VAL A 216 19.29 -6.01 -1.94
N PHE A 217 18.82 -4.99 -1.20
CA PHE A 217 19.12 -3.60 -1.51
C PHE A 217 20.21 -2.96 -0.62
N GLY A 218 20.58 -3.62 0.48
CA GLY A 218 21.62 -3.12 1.40
C GLY A 218 21.26 -1.80 2.09
N CYS A 219 19.98 -1.44 2.13
CA CYS A 219 19.52 -0.16 2.67
C CYS A 219 19.24 -0.22 4.18
N ARG A 220 19.13 0.95 4.81
CA ARG A 220 18.70 1.06 6.21
C ARG A 220 17.20 0.85 6.30
N VAL A 221 16.76 0.04 7.28
CA VAL A 221 15.36 -0.31 7.44
C VAL A 221 14.93 -0.15 8.89
N LYS A 222 13.78 0.51 9.08
CA LYS A 222 13.04 0.62 10.33
C LYS A 222 11.66 0.02 10.16
N THR A 223 11.17 -0.71 11.16
CA THR A 223 9.83 -1.30 11.15
C THR A 223 8.99 -0.76 12.30
N ALA A 224 7.67 -0.74 12.10
CA ALA A 224 6.72 -0.41 13.16
C ALA A 224 5.40 -1.17 12.97
N TYR A 225 4.53 -1.01 13.94
CA TYR A 225 3.14 -1.43 13.89
C TYR A 225 2.28 -0.27 14.37
N ILE A 226 1.25 0.06 13.60
CA ILE A 226 0.29 1.13 13.87
C ILE A 226 -1.06 0.50 14.18
N ASP A 227 -1.68 0.97 15.23
CA ASP A 227 -3.03 0.67 15.66
C ASP A 227 -3.62 1.87 16.42
N ARG A 228 -4.81 1.71 17.01
CA ARG A 228 -5.45 2.79 17.78
C ARG A 228 -4.61 3.25 18.99
N ALA A 229 -3.78 2.40 19.57
CA ALA A 229 -2.91 2.75 20.69
C ALA A 229 -1.61 3.45 20.24
N HIS A 230 -1.19 3.23 19.01
CA HIS A 230 0.07 3.72 18.43
C HIS A 230 -0.21 4.31 17.05
N MET A 231 -0.75 5.55 17.01
CA MET A 231 -1.29 6.16 15.79
C MET A 231 -0.24 6.87 14.91
N SER A 232 1.00 6.98 15.34
CA SER A 232 2.03 7.73 14.59
C SER A 232 3.43 7.17 14.74
N ILE A 233 4.27 7.45 13.72
CA ILE A 233 5.70 7.13 13.72
C ILE A 233 6.49 8.19 12.96
N SER A 234 7.71 8.50 13.43
CA SER A 234 8.67 9.31 12.69
C SER A 234 9.18 8.55 11.47
N LEU A 235 9.16 9.20 10.30
CA LEU A 235 9.67 8.65 9.04
C LEU A 235 11.19 8.82 8.94
N ILE A 236 11.66 10.06 8.88
CA ILE A 236 13.08 10.44 8.81
C ILE A 236 13.29 11.81 9.45
#